data_dc51008915c08e76fb42bd24d908b60a
#
_entry.id   dc51008915c08e76fb42bd24d908b60a
#
_cell.length_a   1.000
_cell.length_b   1.000
_cell.length_c   1.000
_cell.angle_alpha   90.00
_cell.angle_beta   90.00
_cell.angle_gamma   90.00
#
_symmetry.space_group_name_H-M   'P 1'
#
loop_
_entity.id
_entity.type
_entity.pdbx_description
1 polymer ?
#
loop_
_entity_poly.entity_id
_entity_poly.type
_entity_poly.pdbx_seq_one_letter_code
_entity_poly.pdbx_strand_id
1 'polypeptide(L)'
;VHEWDLGAMEPLVARPHSPDNKDTAHNCRDVKVDRAYIGSCTGGKITDMIFAANILKGRRVKAPTFVVPGSTEVHADMLNLNLKGEAKKPGEKSVYETLQDAGCNIGPSGCAACLGGPADTFGRLNEPMTCISTTNRNFPGRMGHKDAGVYLASPLTVAASALTGKITDPREYVSEPIATGSAGVA
;
A
#
# COMPACT_ATOMS: atom_id res chain seq x y z
N VAL A 1 11.72 -13.63 28.58
CA VAL A 1 12.24 -12.56 27.68
C VAL A 1 12.51 -13.26 26.35
N HIS A 2 12.03 -12.66 25.25
CA HIS A 2 12.34 -13.14 23.90
C HIS A 2 13.20 -12.04 23.23
N GLU A 3 14.33 -12.45 22.67
CA GLU A 3 15.21 -11.58 21.89
C GLU A 3 15.00 -11.85 20.41
N TRP A 4 14.85 -10.78 19.63
CA TRP A 4 14.63 -10.85 18.21
C TRP A 4 15.68 -10.02 17.48
N ASP A 5 16.37 -10.61 16.52
CA ASP A 5 17.23 -9.90 15.60
C ASP A 5 16.36 -9.24 14.51
N LEU A 6 16.15 -7.93 14.63
CA LEU A 6 15.36 -7.18 13.67
C LEU A 6 16.03 -7.12 12.28
N GLY A 7 17.36 -7.25 12.22
CA GLY A 7 18.10 -7.27 10.96
C GLY A 7 17.86 -8.54 10.14
N ALA A 8 17.52 -9.65 10.82
CA ALA A 8 17.21 -10.92 10.18
C ALA A 8 15.73 -11.06 9.77
N MET A 9 14.88 -10.09 10.13
CA MET A 9 13.45 -10.16 9.79
C MET A 9 13.24 -9.89 8.30
N GLU A 10 12.46 -10.78 7.66
CA GLU A 10 12.06 -10.61 6.27
C GLU A 10 10.67 -9.95 6.18
N PRO A 11 10.41 -9.19 5.08
CA PRO A 11 9.08 -8.67 4.81
C PRO A 11 8.05 -9.80 4.70
N LEU A 12 6.99 -9.71 5.49
CA LEU A 12 5.92 -10.71 5.53
C LEU A 12 4.72 -10.29 4.71
N VAL A 13 4.03 -11.29 4.17
CA VAL A 13 2.70 -11.18 3.57
C VAL A 13 1.76 -12.17 4.24
N ALA A 14 0.49 -11.80 4.41
CA ALA A 14 -0.56 -12.73 4.79
C ALA A 14 -1.27 -13.20 3.53
N ARG A 15 -1.14 -14.49 3.22
CA ARG A 15 -1.80 -15.13 2.07
C ARG A 15 -3.32 -15.23 2.28
N PRO A 16 -4.12 -15.28 1.20
CA PRO A 16 -5.54 -15.59 1.31
C PRO A 16 -5.77 -16.94 2.05
N HIS A 17 -6.75 -17.09 2.94
CA HIS A 17 -7.83 -16.19 3.26
C HIS A 17 -7.85 -15.91 4.79
N SER A 18 -6.69 -15.81 5.39
CA SER A 18 -6.53 -15.51 6.81
C SER A 18 -5.29 -14.64 7.03
N PRO A 19 -5.33 -13.64 7.93
CA PRO A 19 -4.16 -12.89 8.36
C PRO A 19 -3.06 -13.76 9.00
N ASP A 20 -3.43 -14.91 9.56
CA ASP A 20 -2.49 -15.86 10.17
C ASP A 20 -1.75 -16.74 9.16
N ASN A 21 -2.19 -16.75 7.91
CA ASN A 21 -1.54 -17.50 6.84
C ASN A 21 -0.30 -16.75 6.31
N LYS A 22 0.67 -16.59 7.21
CA LYS A 22 1.89 -15.79 6.99
C LYS A 22 2.90 -16.53 6.13
N ASP A 23 3.57 -15.77 5.25
CA ASP A 23 4.72 -16.22 4.47
C ASP A 23 5.65 -15.01 4.22
N THR A 24 6.86 -15.24 3.73
CA THR A 24 7.75 -14.15 3.32
C THR A 24 7.37 -13.64 1.93
N ALA A 25 7.63 -12.36 1.67
CA ALA A 25 7.47 -11.80 0.32
C ALA A 25 8.35 -12.56 -0.70
N HIS A 26 9.54 -13.02 -0.26
CA HIS A 26 10.45 -13.82 -1.06
C HIS A 26 9.81 -15.15 -1.51
N ASN A 27 9.17 -15.89 -0.61
CA ASN A 27 8.50 -17.15 -0.94
C ASN A 27 7.29 -16.96 -1.87
N CYS A 28 6.66 -15.78 -1.82
CA CYS A 28 5.52 -15.43 -2.66
C CYS A 28 5.90 -14.72 -3.98
N ARG A 29 7.18 -14.59 -4.32
CA ARG A 29 7.67 -13.79 -5.47
C ARG A 29 7.14 -14.19 -6.86
N ASP A 30 6.62 -15.42 -6.99
CA ASP A 30 6.06 -15.91 -8.24
C ASP A 30 4.56 -15.62 -8.38
N VAL A 31 3.93 -15.12 -7.32
CA VAL A 31 2.51 -14.77 -7.32
C VAL A 31 2.30 -13.50 -8.13
N LYS A 32 1.56 -13.60 -9.24
CA LYS A 32 1.15 -12.47 -10.07
C LYS A 32 0.14 -11.60 -9.31
N VAL A 33 0.31 -10.30 -9.40
CA VAL A 33 -0.59 -9.29 -8.81
C VAL A 33 -1.39 -8.62 -9.92
N ASP A 34 -2.70 -8.83 -9.90
CA ASP A 34 -3.62 -8.20 -10.85
C ASP A 34 -4.04 -6.80 -10.38
N ARG A 35 -3.99 -6.54 -9.07
CA ARG A 35 -4.31 -5.24 -8.47
C ARG A 35 -3.51 -4.98 -7.18
N ALA A 36 -3.09 -3.75 -6.99
CA ALA A 36 -2.54 -3.26 -5.73
C ALA A 36 -3.51 -2.25 -5.09
N TYR A 37 -3.66 -2.30 -3.77
CA TYR A 37 -4.49 -1.39 -3.00
C TYR A 37 -3.73 -0.85 -1.80
N ILE A 38 -3.55 0.47 -1.74
CA ILE A 38 -2.89 1.19 -0.64
C ILE A 38 -3.95 2.07 0.02
N GLY A 39 -4.31 1.76 1.26
CA GLY A 39 -5.37 2.51 1.91
C GLY A 39 -5.94 1.83 3.14
N SER A 40 -7.14 2.22 3.53
CA SER A 40 -7.86 1.85 4.74
C SER A 40 -7.33 2.53 6.01
N CYS A 41 -8.01 2.30 7.14
CA CYS A 41 -7.58 2.79 8.46
C CYS A 41 -6.24 2.17 8.93
N THR A 42 -5.84 1.03 8.38
CA THR A 42 -4.61 0.33 8.74
C THR A 42 -3.40 0.83 7.97
N GLY A 43 -3.51 0.92 6.64
CA GLY A 43 -2.39 1.28 5.76
C GLY A 43 -2.69 2.52 4.91
N GLY A 44 -3.53 3.42 5.38
CA GLY A 44 -3.91 4.66 4.70
C GLY A 44 -3.59 5.93 5.48
N LYS A 45 -2.63 5.88 6.40
CA LYS A 45 -2.10 7.05 7.14
C LYS A 45 -1.11 7.80 6.25
N ILE A 46 -0.82 9.05 6.59
CA ILE A 46 0.15 9.86 5.82
C ILE A 46 1.54 9.21 5.76
N THR A 47 1.99 8.58 6.83
CA THR A 47 3.26 7.84 6.85
C THR A 47 3.28 6.67 5.87
N ASP A 48 2.17 5.94 5.74
CA ASP A 48 2.02 4.84 4.80
C ASP A 48 2.07 5.33 3.35
N MET A 49 1.43 6.47 3.08
CA MET A 49 1.45 7.13 1.77
C MET A 49 2.85 7.63 1.41
N ILE A 50 3.58 8.20 2.38
CA ILE A 50 4.98 8.62 2.21
C ILE A 50 5.87 7.42 1.90
N PHE A 51 5.72 6.29 2.61
CA PHE A 51 6.48 5.06 2.34
C PHE A 51 6.22 4.53 0.94
N ALA A 52 4.97 4.43 0.53
CA ALA A 52 4.61 3.99 -0.80
C ALA A 52 5.15 4.93 -1.89
N ALA A 53 5.01 6.26 -1.70
CA ALA A 53 5.48 7.26 -2.63
C ALA A 53 7.01 7.26 -2.80
N ASN A 54 7.77 7.00 -1.73
CA ASN A 54 9.23 6.86 -1.81
C ASN A 54 9.66 5.67 -2.67
N ILE A 55 8.98 4.52 -2.55
CA ILE A 55 9.21 3.36 -3.43
C ILE A 55 8.87 3.69 -4.89
N LEU A 56 7.77 4.43 -5.11
CA LEU A 56 7.24 4.70 -6.46
C LEU A 56 7.87 5.92 -7.14
N LYS A 57 8.61 6.75 -6.43
CA LYS A 57 9.24 7.96 -6.96
C LYS A 57 10.04 7.71 -8.24
N GLY A 58 9.67 8.39 -9.31
CA GLY A 58 10.35 8.30 -10.61
C GLY A 58 10.14 6.97 -11.35
N ARG A 59 9.20 6.14 -10.90
CA ARG A 59 8.88 4.82 -11.47
C ARG A 59 7.41 4.77 -11.86
N ARG A 60 7.01 3.78 -12.68
CA ARG A 60 5.61 3.55 -13.04
C ARG A 60 5.15 2.17 -12.59
N VAL A 61 3.95 2.11 -12.05
CA VAL A 61 3.31 0.85 -11.64
C VAL A 61 2.95 0.01 -12.86
N LYS A 62 3.12 -1.31 -12.76
CA LYS A 62 2.68 -2.29 -13.76
C LYS A 62 1.30 -2.84 -13.44
N ALA A 63 1.03 -3.09 -12.16
CA ALA A 63 -0.28 -3.51 -11.72
C ALA A 63 -1.18 -2.28 -11.48
N PRO A 64 -2.46 -2.27 -11.91
CA PRO A 64 -3.42 -1.24 -11.54
C PRO A 64 -3.44 -1.01 -10.04
N THR A 65 -3.07 0.20 -9.62
CA THR A 65 -2.86 0.55 -8.21
C THR A 65 -3.88 1.59 -7.77
N PHE A 66 -4.63 1.26 -6.72
CA PHE A 66 -5.62 2.12 -6.12
C PHE A 66 -5.12 2.65 -4.78
N VAL A 67 -5.18 3.96 -4.61
CA VAL A 67 -4.76 4.64 -3.38
C VAL A 67 -5.97 5.33 -2.76
N VAL A 68 -6.26 4.98 -1.51
CA VAL A 68 -7.44 5.50 -0.78
C VAL A 68 -6.97 5.99 0.58
N PRO A 69 -6.82 7.31 0.78
CA PRO A 69 -6.45 7.89 2.07
C PRO A 69 -7.44 7.51 3.18
N GLY A 70 -6.95 7.28 4.39
CA GLY A 70 -7.79 6.85 5.51
C GLY A 70 -8.75 7.92 6.02
N SER A 71 -8.42 9.21 5.81
CA SER A 71 -9.24 10.36 6.19
C SER A 71 -9.05 11.53 5.23
N THR A 72 -9.93 12.52 5.32
CA THR A 72 -9.81 13.77 4.57
C THR A 72 -8.57 14.57 4.95
N GLU A 73 -8.15 14.50 6.21
CA GLU A 73 -6.91 15.10 6.71
C GLU A 73 -5.69 14.48 6.02
N VAL A 74 -5.61 13.14 5.98
CA VAL A 74 -4.54 12.45 5.23
C VAL A 74 -4.54 12.85 3.76
N HIS A 75 -5.69 13.00 3.13
CA HIS A 75 -5.78 13.48 1.75
C HIS A 75 -5.20 14.88 1.61
N ALA A 76 -5.53 15.79 2.53
CA ALA A 76 -4.96 17.15 2.55
C ALA A 76 -3.44 17.13 2.77
N ASP A 77 -2.96 16.29 3.68
CA ASP A 77 -1.52 16.09 3.92
C ASP A 77 -0.79 15.59 2.68
N MET A 78 -1.38 14.63 1.95
CA MET A 78 -0.79 14.15 0.69
C MET A 78 -0.59 15.26 -0.34
N LEU A 79 -1.46 16.28 -0.37
CA LEU A 79 -1.36 17.42 -1.29
C LEU A 79 -0.30 18.43 -0.82
N ASN A 80 -0.08 18.56 0.49
CA ASN A 80 0.71 19.62 1.10
C ASN A 80 2.10 19.19 1.57
N LEU A 81 2.34 17.88 1.78
CA LEU A 81 3.61 17.36 2.26
C LEU A 81 4.47 16.78 1.13
N ASN A 82 5.79 16.94 1.26
CA ASN A 82 6.78 16.30 0.43
C ASN A 82 7.06 14.85 0.91
N LEU A 83 7.97 14.14 0.24
CA LEU A 83 8.30 12.74 0.56
C LEU A 83 9.08 12.54 1.88
N LYS A 84 9.44 13.63 2.57
CA LYS A 84 10.03 13.59 3.91
C LYS A 84 8.99 13.84 5.01
N GLY A 85 7.75 14.13 4.63
CA GLY A 85 6.69 14.51 5.58
C GLY A 85 6.78 15.96 6.05
N GLU A 86 7.51 16.80 5.31
CA GLU A 86 7.63 18.24 5.54
C GLU A 86 6.71 19.02 4.62
N ALA A 87 6.35 20.25 4.99
CA ALA A 87 5.60 21.14 4.11
C ALA A 87 6.31 21.31 2.76
N LYS A 88 5.56 21.05 1.67
CA LYS A 88 6.08 21.12 0.30
C LYS A 88 6.53 22.54 -0.02
N LYS A 89 7.76 22.69 -0.53
CA LYS A 89 8.30 23.95 -1.03
C LYS A 89 7.96 24.16 -2.51
N PRO A 90 8.00 25.40 -3.02
CA PRO A 90 7.85 25.67 -4.44
C PRO A 90 8.83 24.83 -5.28
N GLY A 91 8.33 24.13 -6.31
CA GLY A 91 9.13 23.24 -7.17
C GLY A 91 9.31 21.80 -6.66
N GLU A 92 8.96 21.50 -5.42
CA GLU A 92 8.93 20.12 -4.92
C GLU A 92 7.62 19.42 -5.29
N LYS A 93 7.67 18.10 -5.47
CA LYS A 93 6.46 17.28 -5.64
C LYS A 93 5.90 16.87 -4.28
N SER A 94 4.59 16.91 -4.16
CA SER A 94 3.87 16.36 -3.03
C SER A 94 3.83 14.83 -3.08
N VAL A 95 3.41 14.22 -1.98
CA VAL A 95 3.09 12.78 -1.92
C VAL A 95 2.05 12.43 -2.97
N TYR A 96 0.99 13.23 -3.10
CA TYR A 96 -0.09 13.05 -4.07
C TYR A 96 0.44 13.07 -5.51
N GLU A 97 1.17 14.11 -5.89
CA GLU A 97 1.75 14.28 -7.22
C GLU A 97 2.71 13.12 -7.56
N THR A 98 3.49 12.65 -6.59
CA THR A 98 4.42 11.53 -6.79
C THR A 98 3.68 10.21 -7.08
N LEU A 99 2.62 9.93 -6.32
CA LEU A 99 1.80 8.73 -6.54
C LEU A 99 1.03 8.81 -7.87
N GLN A 100 0.53 9.99 -8.23
CA GLN A 100 -0.16 10.23 -9.49
C GLN A 100 0.78 10.03 -10.69
N ASP A 101 2.00 10.57 -10.63
CA ASP A 101 3.02 10.41 -11.67
C ASP A 101 3.44 8.94 -11.85
N ALA A 102 3.43 8.17 -10.76
CA ALA A 102 3.68 6.74 -10.82
C ALA A 102 2.55 5.96 -11.51
N GLY A 103 1.41 6.60 -11.81
CA GLY A 103 0.26 5.99 -12.44
C GLY A 103 -0.73 5.35 -11.47
N CYS A 104 -0.70 5.75 -10.20
CA CYS A 104 -1.70 5.32 -9.23
C CYS A 104 -3.05 6.04 -9.46
N ASN A 105 -4.13 5.30 -9.28
CA ASN A 105 -5.49 5.84 -9.23
C ASN A 105 -5.78 6.29 -7.80
N ILE A 106 -5.87 7.58 -7.54
CA ILE A 106 -6.10 8.13 -6.21
C ILE A 106 -7.58 8.49 -6.08
N GLY A 107 -8.26 7.90 -5.11
CA GLY A 107 -9.67 8.11 -4.86
C GLY A 107 -9.94 8.96 -3.61
N PRO A 108 -11.22 9.23 -3.36
CA PRO A 108 -11.63 9.91 -2.14
C PRO A 108 -11.28 9.10 -0.89
N SER A 109 -11.03 9.79 0.20
CA SER A 109 -10.76 9.14 1.50
C SER A 109 -11.93 8.29 1.97
N GLY A 110 -11.62 7.14 2.54
CA GLY A 110 -12.64 6.23 3.07
C GLY A 110 -12.16 4.80 3.27
N CYS A 111 -13.09 3.94 3.67
CA CYS A 111 -12.82 2.54 3.94
C CYS A 111 -13.79 1.57 3.23
N ALA A 112 -14.64 2.05 2.33
CA ALA A 112 -15.71 1.26 1.73
C ALA A 112 -15.18 0.06 0.90
N ALA A 113 -14.13 0.23 0.12
CA ALA A 113 -13.54 -0.87 -0.66
C ALA A 113 -12.94 -1.97 0.24
N CYS A 114 -12.33 -1.58 1.37
CA CYS A 114 -11.82 -2.50 2.37
C CYS A 114 -12.91 -3.37 3.02
N LEU A 115 -14.16 -2.91 2.98
CA LEU A 115 -15.33 -3.60 3.54
C LEU A 115 -16.16 -4.31 2.46
N GLY A 116 -15.74 -4.28 1.20
CA GLY A 116 -16.50 -4.84 0.10
C GLY A 116 -17.82 -4.11 -0.18
N GLY A 117 -17.82 -2.78 -0.05
CA GLY A 117 -18.98 -1.91 -0.27
C GLY A 117 -19.69 -2.12 -1.61
N PRO A 118 -20.64 -1.24 -2.01
CA PRO A 118 -21.34 -1.36 -3.29
C PRO A 118 -20.43 -1.55 -4.49
N ALA A 119 -20.96 -2.12 -5.59
CA ALA A 119 -20.16 -2.52 -6.76
C ALA A 119 -19.42 -1.36 -7.45
N ASP A 120 -19.90 -0.14 -7.31
CA ASP A 120 -19.32 1.12 -7.81
C ASP A 120 -18.28 1.74 -6.87
N THR A 121 -18.01 1.11 -5.71
CA THR A 121 -17.01 1.62 -4.76
C THR A 121 -15.62 1.63 -5.38
N PHE A 122 -14.96 2.77 -5.33
CA PHE A 122 -13.60 2.95 -5.85
C PHE A 122 -12.61 1.98 -5.17
N GLY A 123 -11.93 1.17 -5.98
CA GLY A 123 -10.94 0.18 -5.51
C GLY A 123 -11.51 -1.17 -5.07
N ARG A 124 -12.84 -1.36 -5.12
CA ARG A 124 -13.48 -2.66 -4.85
C ARG A 124 -13.06 -3.72 -5.88
N LEU A 125 -12.95 -4.97 -5.44
CA LEU A 125 -12.68 -6.13 -6.32
C LEU A 125 -14.02 -6.68 -6.83
N ASN A 126 -14.31 -6.48 -8.12
CA ASN A 126 -15.59 -6.86 -8.72
C ASN A 126 -15.56 -8.20 -9.45
N GLU A 127 -14.39 -8.81 -9.59
CA GLU A 127 -14.17 -10.08 -10.28
C GLU A 127 -13.08 -10.89 -9.56
N PRO A 128 -12.94 -12.20 -9.88
CA PRO A 128 -11.84 -13.01 -9.37
C PRO A 128 -10.50 -12.43 -9.82
N MET A 129 -9.66 -12.06 -8.84
CA MET A 129 -8.33 -11.52 -9.10
C MET A 129 -7.42 -11.67 -7.88
N THR A 130 -6.13 -11.59 -8.09
CA THR A 130 -5.13 -11.52 -7.03
C THR A 130 -4.84 -10.06 -6.70
N CYS A 131 -5.15 -9.67 -5.45
CA CYS A 131 -4.89 -8.33 -4.95
C CYS A 131 -3.85 -8.37 -3.83
N ILE A 132 -2.87 -7.46 -3.86
CA ILE A 132 -2.03 -7.15 -2.71
C ILE A 132 -2.50 -5.86 -2.05
N SER A 133 -2.66 -5.84 -0.74
CA SER A 133 -3.38 -4.77 -0.05
C SER A 133 -2.79 -4.42 1.32
N THR A 134 -2.87 -3.15 1.70
CA THR A 134 -2.53 -2.67 3.05
C THR A 134 -3.71 -2.76 4.03
N THR A 135 -4.80 -3.40 3.67
CA THR A 135 -5.95 -3.62 4.56
C THR A 135 -5.62 -4.65 5.66
N ASN A 136 -6.53 -4.86 6.61
CA ASN A 136 -6.26 -5.68 7.80
C ASN A 136 -6.99 -7.03 7.83
N ARG A 137 -7.80 -7.35 6.82
CA ARG A 137 -8.54 -8.61 6.71
C ARG A 137 -8.60 -9.05 5.26
N ASN A 138 -8.57 -10.38 5.04
CA ASN A 138 -8.52 -10.98 3.71
C ASN A 138 -9.35 -12.26 3.56
N PHE A 139 -10.38 -12.44 4.40
CA PHE A 139 -11.32 -13.54 4.24
C PHE A 139 -12.12 -13.39 2.92
N PRO A 140 -12.68 -14.48 2.37
CA PRO A 140 -13.42 -14.45 1.11
C PRO A 140 -14.50 -13.36 1.08
N GLY A 141 -14.52 -12.56 0.03
CA GLY A 141 -15.47 -11.46 -0.14
C GLY A 141 -15.16 -10.18 0.62
N ARG A 142 -14.10 -10.15 1.46
CA ARG A 142 -13.78 -8.97 2.28
C ARG A 142 -13.64 -7.68 1.48
N MET A 143 -13.00 -7.72 0.31
CA MET A 143 -12.83 -6.55 -0.57
C MET A 143 -13.77 -6.59 -1.79
N GLY A 144 -14.79 -7.45 -1.80
CA GLY A 144 -15.78 -7.54 -2.86
C GLY A 144 -16.04 -8.96 -3.35
N HIS A 145 -15.40 -9.41 -4.42
CA HIS A 145 -15.66 -10.73 -5.01
C HIS A 145 -15.16 -11.86 -4.08
N LYS A 146 -15.97 -12.92 -3.93
CA LYS A 146 -15.66 -14.04 -3.02
C LYS A 146 -14.42 -14.84 -3.44
N ASP A 147 -14.20 -14.95 -4.75
CA ASP A 147 -13.09 -15.72 -5.31
C ASP A 147 -11.83 -14.84 -5.55
N ALA A 148 -11.85 -13.59 -5.10
CA ALA A 148 -10.65 -12.75 -5.11
C ALA A 148 -9.71 -13.17 -3.99
N GLY A 149 -8.43 -13.40 -4.33
CA GLY A 149 -7.36 -13.70 -3.39
C GLY A 149 -6.69 -12.40 -2.93
N VAL A 150 -6.88 -12.02 -1.66
CA VAL A 150 -6.26 -10.81 -1.10
C VAL A 150 -5.05 -11.19 -0.24
N TYR A 151 -3.87 -10.69 -0.62
CA TYR A 151 -2.64 -10.74 0.16
C TYR A 151 -2.51 -9.45 0.98
N LEU A 152 -2.28 -9.57 2.29
CA LEU A 152 -2.04 -8.41 3.15
C LEU A 152 -0.54 -8.17 3.28
N ALA A 153 -0.11 -6.93 3.15
CA ALA A 153 1.29 -6.56 3.24
C ALA A 153 1.48 -5.10 3.70
N SER A 154 2.70 -4.75 4.06
CA SER A 154 3.07 -3.37 4.37
C SER A 154 2.94 -2.46 3.14
N PRO A 155 2.78 -1.14 3.31
CA PRO A 155 2.76 -0.17 2.21
C PRO A 155 4.00 -0.27 1.30
N LEU A 156 5.16 -0.55 1.86
CA LEU A 156 6.40 -0.75 1.11
C LEU A 156 6.31 -1.96 0.18
N THR A 157 5.87 -3.11 0.72
CA THR A 157 5.71 -4.35 -0.05
C THR A 157 4.63 -4.22 -1.13
N VAL A 158 3.51 -3.54 -0.82
CA VAL A 158 2.45 -3.29 -1.80
C VAL A 158 2.95 -2.41 -2.94
N ALA A 159 3.67 -1.32 -2.63
CA ALA A 159 4.24 -0.42 -3.63
C ALA A 159 5.28 -1.12 -4.52
N ALA A 160 6.21 -1.91 -3.94
CA ALA A 160 7.18 -2.69 -4.70
C ALA A 160 6.49 -3.72 -5.61
N SER A 161 5.46 -4.39 -5.11
CA SER A 161 4.67 -5.35 -5.89
C SER A 161 3.88 -4.68 -7.02
N ALA A 162 3.40 -3.47 -6.81
CA ALA A 162 2.74 -2.67 -7.86
C ALA A 162 3.71 -2.37 -9.02
N LEU A 163 4.99 -2.10 -8.74
CA LEU A 163 6.01 -1.84 -9.77
C LEU A 163 6.30 -3.06 -10.63
N THR A 164 6.33 -4.23 -10.04
CA THR A 164 6.77 -5.46 -10.73
C THR A 164 5.60 -6.24 -11.34
N GLY A 165 4.38 -6.06 -10.82
CA GLY A 165 3.21 -6.86 -11.18
C GLY A 165 3.20 -8.25 -10.52
N LYS A 166 4.02 -8.47 -9.51
CA LYS A 166 4.10 -9.68 -8.69
C LYS A 166 4.51 -9.34 -7.26
N ILE A 167 4.30 -10.24 -6.31
CA ILE A 167 4.73 -10.02 -4.93
C ILE A 167 6.25 -9.85 -4.89
N THR A 168 6.70 -8.74 -4.30
CA THR A 168 8.11 -8.31 -4.36
C THR A 168 8.59 -7.83 -3.01
N ASP A 169 9.82 -8.21 -2.67
CA ASP A 169 10.52 -7.71 -1.49
C ASP A 169 10.84 -6.22 -1.66
N PRO A 170 10.33 -5.34 -0.80
CA PRO A 170 10.54 -3.90 -0.92
C PRO A 170 12.01 -3.49 -0.72
N ARG A 171 12.83 -4.31 -0.06
CA ARG A 171 14.25 -4.01 0.20
C ARG A 171 15.06 -3.83 -1.08
N GLU A 172 14.62 -4.42 -2.19
CA GLU A 172 15.22 -4.22 -3.51
C GLU A 172 15.05 -2.79 -4.07
N TYR A 173 14.12 -2.01 -3.50
CA TYR A 173 13.71 -0.68 -3.98
C TYR A 173 13.99 0.44 -2.98
N VAL A 174 14.39 0.13 -1.77
CA VAL A 174 14.77 1.11 -0.73
C VAL A 174 16.27 1.34 -0.83
N SER A 175 16.67 2.47 -1.38
CA SER A 175 18.10 2.85 -1.53
C SER A 175 18.67 3.54 -0.30
N GLU A 176 17.82 4.17 0.55
CA GLU A 176 18.20 4.88 1.78
C GLU A 176 17.10 4.70 2.83
N PRO A 177 17.44 4.81 4.13
CA PRO A 177 16.42 4.83 5.18
C PRO A 177 15.38 5.92 4.88
N ILE A 178 14.11 5.54 4.79
CA ILE A 178 13.02 6.49 4.57
C ILE A 178 12.83 7.25 5.88
N ALA A 179 13.33 8.49 5.94
CA ALA A 179 13.13 9.36 7.09
C ALA A 179 11.62 9.70 7.18
N THR A 180 10.98 9.25 8.23
CA THR A 180 9.71 9.83 8.66
C THR A 180 10.06 11.10 9.42
N GLY A 181 9.79 12.26 8.85
CA GLY A 181 9.78 13.50 9.60
C GLY A 181 8.94 13.27 10.86
N SER A 182 9.32 13.89 11.96
CA SER A 182 8.57 13.86 13.20
C SER A 182 7.19 14.51 12.97
N ALA A 183 6.28 13.75 12.36
CA ALA A 183 4.87 14.05 12.42
C ALA A 183 4.50 13.89 13.90
N GLY A 184 4.44 15.01 14.59
CA GLY A 184 4.09 15.04 15.99
C GLY A 184 2.80 14.28 16.18
N VAL A 185 2.88 13.18 16.91
CA VAL A 185 1.72 12.52 17.48
C VAL A 185 1.22 13.48 18.56
N ALA A 186 0.20 14.25 18.24
CA ALA A 186 -0.61 14.95 19.22
C ALA A 186 -1.70 14.01 19.70
#